data_1508205e6a8ea9b55df6d0148262da59
#
_entry.id   1508205e6a8ea9b55df6d0148262da59
#
_cell.length_a   1.000
_cell.length_b   1.000
_cell.length_c   1.000
_cell.angle_alpha   90.00
_cell.angle_beta   90.00
_cell.angle_gamma   90.00
#
_symmetry.space_group_name_H-M   'P 1'
#
loop_
_entity.id
_entity.type
_entity.pdbx_description
1 polymer ?
#
loop_
_entity_poly.entity_id
_entity_poly.type
_entity_poly.pdbx_seq_one_letter_code
_entity_poly.pdbx_strand_id
1 'polypeptide(L)'
;MKCRHCKKQLTNTFVDLGSSPPSNSYLTEDTIMGPEQWYPLKVMVCNYCWLVQTEDFVRAREMFSEDYAYFSSFSTSWLKHTRDYVENIVARLNLNKDSMVVEIAANDGYLLQYIKDKEIPCYGIEPTHSTAQAARSKGIEIIEDFFGSEKAHKLADNSRCADLIVANNVLGHVPDLNDFLEGFFTLLKDSGVATFEFPHFINLVEKVQFDTIYHEHYSYLSLTAVQSIFRTNNMTIFDVEKIPTHGGSLRIYVQRNDTGNNPI
;
A
#
# COMPACT_ATOMS: atom_id res chain seq x y z
N MET A 1 22.59 -8.85 1.50
CA MET A 1 21.14 -8.65 1.22
C MET A 1 20.91 -8.51 -0.28
N LYS A 2 19.78 -9.01 -0.81
CA LYS A 2 19.36 -8.81 -2.20
C LYS A 2 18.19 -7.83 -2.28
N CYS A 3 18.12 -7.06 -3.35
CA CYS A 3 16.99 -6.16 -3.62
C CYS A 3 15.66 -6.94 -3.66
N ARG A 4 14.64 -6.48 -2.93
CA ARG A 4 13.31 -7.15 -2.86
C ARG A 4 12.62 -7.22 -4.21
N HIS A 5 12.86 -6.24 -5.11
CA HIS A 5 12.30 -6.24 -6.47
C HIS A 5 13.19 -6.99 -7.46
N CYS A 6 14.35 -6.45 -7.85
CA CYS A 6 15.16 -6.97 -8.96
C CYS A 6 16.14 -8.10 -8.57
N LYS A 7 16.17 -8.50 -7.29
CA LYS A 7 16.99 -9.57 -6.70
C LYS A 7 18.51 -9.37 -6.86
N LYS A 8 18.98 -8.22 -7.34
CA LYS A 8 20.40 -7.88 -7.41
C LYS A 8 20.98 -7.59 -6.03
N GLN A 9 22.30 -7.84 -5.88
CA GLN A 9 23.00 -7.60 -4.61
C GLN A 9 22.98 -6.12 -4.23
N LEU A 10 22.61 -5.80 -2.98
CA LEU A 10 22.68 -4.45 -2.41
C LEU A 10 24.07 -4.24 -1.79
N THR A 11 24.70 -3.14 -2.16
CA THR A 11 26.03 -2.76 -1.69
C THR A 11 26.10 -1.35 -1.11
N ASN A 12 25.12 -0.50 -1.45
CA ASN A 12 25.12 0.90 -1.07
C ASN A 12 24.14 1.15 0.08
N THR A 13 24.69 1.63 1.19
CA THR A 13 23.91 2.14 2.31
C THR A 13 23.42 3.55 1.99
N PHE A 14 22.12 3.80 2.13
CA PHE A 14 21.53 5.14 2.10
C PHE A 14 21.72 5.83 3.46
N VAL A 15 21.25 5.20 4.52
CA VAL A 15 21.41 5.66 5.90
C VAL A 15 21.41 4.46 6.87
N ASP A 16 22.14 4.60 7.95
CA ASP A 16 22.17 3.65 9.07
C ASP A 16 21.76 4.40 10.33
N LEU A 17 20.60 4.09 10.88
CA LEU A 17 20.05 4.71 12.09
C LEU A 17 20.36 3.89 13.36
N GLY A 18 21.27 2.91 13.26
CA GLY A 18 21.59 2.03 14.38
C GLY A 18 20.55 0.94 14.59
N SER A 19 20.00 0.85 15.76
CA SER A 19 18.95 -0.11 16.11
C SER A 19 17.84 0.56 16.89
N SER A 20 16.61 0.11 16.69
CA SER A 20 15.43 0.57 17.43
C SER A 20 14.43 -0.57 17.63
N PRO A 21 13.50 -0.47 18.58
CA PRO A 21 12.37 -1.38 18.62
C PRO A 21 11.46 -1.16 17.42
N PRO A 22 10.60 -2.16 17.04
CA PRO A 22 9.58 -1.96 16.03
C PRO A 22 8.60 -0.85 16.44
N SER A 23 8.19 -0.01 15.48
CA SER A 23 7.12 0.96 15.72
C SER A 23 5.79 0.23 16.00
N ASN A 24 4.87 0.90 16.67
CA ASN A 24 3.56 0.36 17.07
C ASN A 24 3.59 -0.88 17.99
N SER A 25 4.76 -1.35 18.42
CA SER A 25 4.92 -2.36 19.47
C SER A 25 4.86 -1.68 20.84
N TYR A 26 3.65 -1.27 21.25
CA TYR A 26 3.49 -0.54 22.52
C TYR A 26 3.76 -1.43 23.73
N LEU A 27 4.52 -0.88 24.68
CA LEU A 27 4.72 -1.53 25.97
C LEU A 27 3.50 -1.26 26.87
N THR A 28 3.09 -2.27 27.61
CA THR A 28 2.05 -2.16 28.66
C THR A 28 2.70 -1.95 30.03
N GLU A 29 1.91 -1.64 31.06
CA GLU A 29 2.40 -1.54 32.44
C GLU A 29 3.10 -2.83 32.90
N ASP A 30 2.64 -3.99 32.42
CA ASP A 30 3.20 -5.29 32.79
C ASP A 30 4.51 -5.60 32.04
N THR A 31 4.70 -5.04 30.85
CA THR A 31 5.85 -5.36 29.97
C THR A 31 6.94 -4.29 29.98
N ILE A 32 6.67 -3.07 30.47
CA ILE A 32 7.62 -1.94 30.43
C ILE A 32 8.94 -2.19 31.16
N MET A 33 8.94 -3.06 32.17
CA MET A 33 10.15 -3.46 32.93
C MET A 33 10.80 -4.73 32.38
N GLY A 34 10.22 -5.31 31.31
CA GLY A 34 10.72 -6.50 30.66
C GLY A 34 11.77 -6.21 29.57
N PRO A 35 12.33 -7.26 28.94
CA PRO A 35 13.23 -7.10 27.80
C PRO A 35 12.45 -6.61 26.56
N GLU A 36 12.98 -5.62 25.88
CA GLU A 36 12.49 -5.12 24.60
C GLU A 36 13.41 -5.57 23.46
N GLN A 37 12.82 -6.03 22.35
CA GLN A 37 13.59 -6.43 21.18
C GLN A 37 13.96 -5.21 20.33
N TRP A 38 15.24 -5.12 19.97
CA TRP A 38 15.79 -4.07 19.11
C TRP A 38 16.32 -4.70 17.83
N TYR A 39 16.02 -4.10 16.71
CA TYR A 39 16.46 -4.55 15.39
C TYR A 39 17.27 -3.46 14.69
N PRO A 40 18.28 -3.82 13.87
CA PRO A 40 18.98 -2.85 13.05
C PRO A 40 18.01 -2.11 12.13
N LEU A 41 18.21 -0.79 12.01
CA LEU A 41 17.42 0.08 11.13
C LEU A 41 18.33 0.69 10.08
N LYS A 42 18.65 -0.10 9.07
CA LYS A 42 19.52 0.25 7.98
C LYS A 42 18.78 0.27 6.66
N VAL A 43 18.95 1.34 5.92
CA VAL A 43 18.33 1.55 4.61
C VAL A 43 19.39 1.46 3.51
N MET A 44 19.10 0.65 2.50
CA MET A 44 19.96 0.40 1.36
C MET A 44 19.33 0.94 0.08
N VAL A 45 20.16 1.30 -0.91
CA VAL A 45 19.71 1.68 -2.24
C VAL A 45 20.20 0.69 -3.29
N CYS A 46 19.30 0.28 -4.17
CA CYS A 46 19.65 -0.60 -5.29
C CYS A 46 20.19 0.20 -6.47
N ASN A 47 21.40 -0.12 -6.94
CA ASN A 47 22.04 0.54 -8.09
C ASN A 47 21.43 0.19 -9.46
N TYR A 48 20.47 -0.74 -9.51
CA TYR A 48 19.86 -1.22 -10.75
C TYR A 48 18.43 -0.71 -10.95
N CYS A 49 17.59 -0.80 -9.94
CA CYS A 49 16.19 -0.36 -10.03
C CYS A 49 15.89 0.87 -9.17
N TRP A 50 16.89 1.42 -8.47
CA TRP A 50 16.82 2.61 -7.61
C TRP A 50 15.86 2.50 -6.42
N LEU A 51 15.39 1.28 -6.11
CA LEU A 51 14.58 1.06 -4.93
C LEU A 51 15.41 1.29 -3.66
N VAL A 52 14.92 2.16 -2.81
CA VAL A 52 15.43 2.39 -1.45
C VAL A 52 14.62 1.52 -0.49
N GLN A 53 15.28 0.74 0.38
CA GLN A 53 14.64 -0.31 1.16
C GLN A 53 15.37 -0.63 2.45
N THR A 54 14.62 -1.01 3.48
CA THR A 54 15.17 -1.56 4.73
C THR A 54 15.55 -3.04 4.58
N GLU A 55 16.37 -3.52 5.49
CA GLU A 55 16.57 -4.96 5.71
C GLU A 55 15.37 -5.55 6.46
N ASP A 56 15.03 -6.80 6.12
CA ASP A 56 13.88 -7.49 6.72
C ASP A 56 14.34 -8.23 7.98
N PHE A 57 14.02 -7.70 9.14
CA PHE A 57 14.30 -8.33 10.43
C PHE A 57 13.03 -8.87 11.10
N VAL A 58 11.88 -8.26 10.82
CA VAL A 58 10.58 -8.61 11.38
C VAL A 58 9.64 -9.02 10.24
N ARG A 59 8.91 -10.10 10.43
CA ARG A 59 7.93 -10.56 9.43
C ARG A 59 6.68 -9.69 9.44
N ALA A 60 6.07 -9.46 8.27
CA ALA A 60 4.85 -8.66 8.16
C ALA A 60 3.74 -9.16 9.11
N ARG A 61 3.56 -10.48 9.27
CA ARG A 61 2.57 -11.06 10.18
C ARG A 61 2.84 -10.78 11.66
N GLU A 62 4.07 -10.48 12.03
CA GLU A 62 4.44 -10.12 13.40
C GLU A 62 4.23 -8.63 13.66
N MET A 63 4.39 -7.79 12.63
CA MET A 63 4.17 -6.34 12.70
C MET A 63 2.68 -5.96 12.61
N PHE A 64 1.92 -6.63 11.74
CA PHE A 64 0.49 -6.42 11.57
C PHE A 64 -0.28 -7.49 12.36
N SER A 65 -0.18 -7.41 13.69
CA SER A 65 -0.85 -8.31 14.63
C SER A 65 -2.35 -8.03 14.76
N GLU A 66 -3.08 -8.91 15.45
CA GLU A 66 -4.52 -8.78 15.68
C GLU A 66 -4.90 -7.47 16.39
N ASP A 67 -4.00 -6.93 17.23
CA ASP A 67 -4.17 -5.71 18.02
C ASP A 67 -3.55 -4.47 17.35
N TYR A 68 -3.49 -4.43 16.02
CA TYR A 68 -2.93 -3.29 15.30
C TYR A 68 -3.65 -1.99 15.63
N ALA A 69 -2.91 -1.01 16.14
CA ALA A 69 -3.49 0.17 16.78
C ALA A 69 -3.88 1.31 15.82
N TYR A 70 -3.53 1.22 14.53
CA TYR A 70 -3.75 2.30 13.57
C TYR A 70 -5.09 2.19 12.87
N PHE A 71 -6.00 3.14 13.17
CA PHE A 71 -7.30 3.29 12.51
C PHE A 71 -7.29 4.56 11.65
N SER A 72 -7.44 4.40 10.36
CA SER A 72 -7.37 5.50 9.37
C SER A 72 -8.49 6.53 9.55
N SER A 73 -9.67 6.12 10.00
CA SER A 73 -10.82 7.01 10.24
C SER A 73 -10.63 8.00 11.40
N PHE A 74 -9.59 7.86 12.23
CA PHE A 74 -9.36 8.80 13.33
C PHE A 74 -8.88 10.18 12.85
N SER A 75 -8.35 10.27 11.66
CA SER A 75 -7.92 11.54 11.06
C SER A 75 -9.01 12.16 10.19
N THR A 76 -9.59 13.27 10.64
CA THR A 76 -10.61 14.00 9.89
C THR A 76 -10.09 14.59 8.57
N SER A 77 -8.82 15.00 8.54
CA SER A 77 -8.16 15.47 7.32
C SER A 77 -7.96 14.33 6.31
N TRP A 78 -7.63 13.13 6.79
CA TRP A 78 -7.52 11.94 5.96
C TRP A 78 -8.88 11.52 5.40
N LEU A 79 -9.94 11.54 6.20
CA LEU A 79 -11.30 11.27 5.73
C LEU A 79 -11.76 12.26 4.66
N LYS A 80 -11.42 13.57 4.82
CA LYS A 80 -11.70 14.56 3.78
C LYS A 80 -10.94 14.25 2.50
N HIS A 81 -9.63 13.97 2.60
CA HIS A 81 -8.79 13.63 1.46
C HIS A 81 -9.34 12.43 0.67
N THR A 82 -9.74 11.37 1.37
CA THR A 82 -10.28 10.17 0.72
C THR A 82 -11.66 10.38 0.12
N ARG A 83 -12.51 11.21 0.73
CA ARG A 83 -13.79 11.62 0.14
C ARG A 83 -13.57 12.35 -1.17
N ASP A 84 -12.72 13.39 -1.16
CA ASP A 84 -12.38 14.19 -2.35
C ASP A 84 -11.80 13.29 -3.45
N TYR A 85 -10.95 12.32 -3.09
CA TYR A 85 -10.43 11.32 -4.02
C TYR A 85 -11.55 10.45 -4.62
N VAL A 86 -12.46 9.91 -3.81
CA VAL A 86 -13.57 9.07 -4.29
C VAL A 86 -14.48 9.84 -5.25
N GLU A 87 -14.80 11.10 -4.95
CA GLU A 87 -15.59 11.95 -5.84
C GLU A 87 -14.92 12.10 -7.21
N ASN A 88 -13.62 12.40 -7.21
CA ASN A 88 -12.85 12.59 -8.43
C ASN A 88 -12.67 11.29 -9.24
N ILE A 89 -12.32 10.17 -8.59
CA ILE A 89 -12.03 8.93 -9.30
C ILE A 89 -13.30 8.29 -9.88
N VAL A 90 -14.41 8.37 -9.16
CA VAL A 90 -15.71 7.87 -9.66
C VAL A 90 -16.13 8.63 -10.92
N ALA A 91 -15.98 9.96 -10.93
CA ALA A 91 -16.26 10.77 -12.11
C ALA A 91 -15.28 10.50 -13.27
N ARG A 92 -13.96 10.41 -12.95
CA ARG A 92 -12.90 10.17 -13.95
C ARG A 92 -13.07 8.84 -14.70
N LEU A 93 -13.43 7.78 -13.96
CA LEU A 93 -13.58 6.43 -14.51
C LEU A 93 -15.04 6.07 -14.86
N ASN A 94 -16.00 6.99 -14.68
CA ASN A 94 -17.43 6.75 -14.87
C ASN A 94 -17.95 5.52 -14.11
N LEU A 95 -17.45 5.33 -12.86
CA LEU A 95 -17.85 4.19 -12.04
C LEU A 95 -19.32 4.30 -11.63
N ASN A 96 -20.01 3.17 -11.63
CA ASN A 96 -21.43 3.09 -11.34
C ASN A 96 -21.79 1.73 -10.68
N LYS A 97 -23.08 1.44 -10.55
CA LYS A 97 -23.60 0.20 -9.92
C LYS A 97 -23.17 -1.11 -10.61
N ASP A 98 -22.68 -1.04 -11.85
CA ASP A 98 -22.20 -2.20 -12.59
C ASP A 98 -20.67 -2.36 -12.51
N SER A 99 -20.00 -1.41 -11.82
CA SER A 99 -18.57 -1.43 -11.55
C SER A 99 -18.25 -2.19 -10.27
N MET A 100 -16.99 -2.64 -10.15
CA MET A 100 -16.46 -3.24 -8.94
C MET A 100 -15.23 -2.46 -8.46
N VAL A 101 -15.25 -2.00 -7.21
CA VAL A 101 -14.12 -1.29 -6.57
C VAL A 101 -13.53 -2.17 -5.45
N VAL A 102 -12.21 -2.31 -5.46
CA VAL A 102 -11.49 -3.08 -4.43
C VAL A 102 -10.46 -2.18 -3.76
N GLU A 103 -10.42 -2.19 -2.43
CA GLU A 103 -9.36 -1.53 -1.68
C GLU A 103 -8.46 -2.58 -1.00
N ILE A 104 -7.15 -2.47 -1.25
CA ILE A 104 -6.13 -3.30 -0.61
C ILE A 104 -5.59 -2.56 0.61
N ALA A 105 -5.49 -3.24 1.75
CA ALA A 105 -5.29 -2.68 3.08
C ALA A 105 -6.37 -1.65 3.42
N ALA A 106 -7.63 -2.11 3.34
CA ALA A 106 -8.82 -1.28 3.51
C ALA A 106 -8.99 -0.71 4.92
N ASN A 107 -8.16 -1.16 5.86
CA ASN A 107 -8.15 -0.73 7.23
C ASN A 107 -9.58 -0.76 7.82
N ASP A 108 -10.05 0.27 8.47
CA ASP A 108 -11.39 0.37 9.06
C ASP A 108 -12.48 0.84 8.06
N GLY A 109 -12.24 0.70 6.75
CA GLY A 109 -13.17 1.07 5.67
C GLY A 109 -13.29 2.57 5.45
N TYR A 110 -12.25 3.32 5.79
CA TYR A 110 -12.20 4.78 5.72
C TYR A 110 -12.48 5.35 4.31
N LEU A 111 -12.14 4.61 3.25
CA LEU A 111 -12.39 5.00 1.86
C LEU A 111 -13.65 4.33 1.31
N LEU A 112 -13.79 3.03 1.51
CA LEU A 112 -14.89 2.26 0.93
C LEU A 112 -16.27 2.69 1.41
N GLN A 113 -16.38 3.35 2.59
CA GLN A 113 -17.65 3.95 3.02
C GLN A 113 -18.20 4.94 2.00
N TYR A 114 -17.35 5.76 1.36
CA TYR A 114 -17.76 6.74 0.35
C TYR A 114 -18.09 6.10 -1.02
N ILE A 115 -17.49 4.96 -1.36
CA ILE A 115 -17.85 4.16 -2.54
C ILE A 115 -19.24 3.53 -2.31
N LYS A 116 -19.45 2.96 -1.13
CA LYS A 116 -20.73 2.38 -0.73
C LYS A 116 -21.86 3.41 -0.72
N ASP A 117 -21.62 4.63 -0.22
CA ASP A 117 -22.60 5.73 -0.22
C ASP A 117 -23.08 6.11 -1.62
N LYS A 118 -22.26 5.80 -2.66
CA LYS A 118 -22.60 5.97 -4.07
C LYS A 118 -23.27 4.73 -4.70
N GLU A 119 -23.60 3.73 -3.91
CA GLU A 119 -24.20 2.46 -4.34
C GLU A 119 -23.33 1.71 -5.38
N ILE A 120 -22.01 1.90 -5.34
CA ILE A 120 -21.06 1.20 -6.20
C ILE A 120 -20.62 -0.08 -5.48
N PRO A 121 -20.73 -1.27 -6.09
CA PRO A 121 -20.22 -2.52 -5.54
C PRO A 121 -18.75 -2.43 -5.15
N CYS A 122 -18.43 -2.81 -3.90
CA CYS A 122 -17.06 -2.75 -3.41
C CYS A 122 -16.79 -3.78 -2.32
N TYR A 123 -15.53 -4.14 -2.16
CA TYR A 123 -15.03 -4.89 -1.02
C TYR A 123 -13.58 -4.50 -0.71
N GLY A 124 -13.16 -4.77 0.54
CA GLY A 124 -11.79 -4.55 0.97
C GLY A 124 -11.06 -5.85 1.28
N ILE A 125 -9.74 -5.79 1.22
CA ILE A 125 -8.85 -6.83 1.73
C ILE A 125 -8.01 -6.19 2.83
N GLU A 126 -8.09 -6.76 4.05
CA GLU A 126 -7.44 -6.21 5.25
C GLU A 126 -7.00 -7.36 6.16
N PRO A 127 -5.70 -7.50 6.46
CA PRO A 127 -5.22 -8.63 7.24
C PRO A 127 -5.48 -8.51 8.75
N THR A 128 -5.69 -7.32 9.29
CA THR A 128 -5.82 -7.11 10.73
C THR A 128 -7.26 -7.22 11.20
N HIS A 129 -7.50 -8.05 12.21
CA HIS A 129 -8.85 -8.38 12.67
C HIS A 129 -9.63 -7.17 13.19
N SER A 130 -8.99 -6.34 14.04
CA SER A 130 -9.63 -5.18 14.67
C SER A 130 -10.15 -4.17 13.65
N THR A 131 -9.33 -3.82 12.66
CA THR A 131 -9.68 -2.87 11.57
C THR A 131 -10.71 -3.48 10.62
N ALA A 132 -10.55 -4.75 10.23
CA ALA A 132 -11.52 -5.48 9.40
C ALA A 132 -12.91 -5.53 10.06
N GLN A 133 -12.98 -5.78 11.38
CA GLN A 133 -14.24 -5.77 12.13
C GLN A 133 -14.87 -4.37 12.17
N ALA A 134 -14.07 -3.32 12.35
CA ALA A 134 -14.56 -1.94 12.30
C ALA A 134 -15.15 -1.59 10.92
N ALA A 135 -14.52 -2.00 9.83
CA ALA A 135 -15.04 -1.83 8.48
C ALA A 135 -16.35 -2.61 8.26
N ARG A 136 -16.41 -3.87 8.72
CA ARG A 136 -17.64 -4.70 8.65
C ARG A 136 -18.80 -4.07 9.44
N SER A 137 -18.53 -3.41 10.56
CA SER A 137 -19.56 -2.70 11.34
C SER A 137 -20.20 -1.53 10.58
N LYS A 138 -19.47 -0.96 9.60
CA LYS A 138 -19.99 0.05 8.65
C LYS A 138 -20.73 -0.62 7.45
N GLY A 139 -20.88 -1.96 7.48
CA GLY A 139 -21.52 -2.75 6.42
C GLY A 139 -20.69 -2.84 5.14
N ILE A 140 -19.38 -2.77 5.26
CA ILE A 140 -18.42 -2.98 4.15
C ILE A 140 -18.00 -4.46 4.17
N GLU A 141 -18.00 -5.10 2.99
CA GLU A 141 -17.47 -6.45 2.87
C GLU A 141 -15.94 -6.42 2.96
N ILE A 142 -15.37 -7.20 3.90
CA ILE A 142 -13.93 -7.32 4.10
C ILE A 142 -13.49 -8.78 4.06
N ILE A 143 -12.53 -9.06 3.22
CA ILE A 143 -11.78 -10.31 3.20
C ILE A 143 -10.57 -10.13 4.12
N GLU A 144 -10.57 -10.85 5.25
CA GLU A 144 -9.51 -10.76 6.25
C GLU A 144 -8.35 -11.68 5.86
N ASP A 145 -7.41 -11.12 5.10
CA ASP A 145 -6.22 -11.83 4.61
C ASP A 145 -5.17 -10.84 4.07
N PHE A 146 -3.94 -11.31 3.91
CA PHE A 146 -2.93 -10.60 3.13
C PHE A 146 -3.22 -10.74 1.65
N PHE A 147 -2.90 -9.68 0.89
CA PHE A 147 -3.06 -9.67 -0.56
C PHE A 147 -1.76 -10.05 -1.27
N GLY A 148 -1.88 -10.85 -2.31
CA GLY A 148 -0.84 -11.29 -3.23
C GLY A 148 -1.45 -12.07 -4.38
N SER A 149 -0.61 -12.65 -5.24
CA SER A 149 -1.03 -13.35 -6.46
C SER A 149 -1.98 -14.52 -6.18
N GLU A 150 -1.72 -15.34 -5.15
CA GLU A 150 -2.59 -16.47 -4.79
C GLU A 150 -4.02 -16.02 -4.44
N LYS A 151 -4.14 -14.96 -3.63
CA LYS A 151 -5.44 -14.41 -3.25
C LYS A 151 -6.16 -13.81 -4.46
N ALA A 152 -5.43 -13.09 -5.30
CA ALA A 152 -5.96 -12.48 -6.52
C ALA A 152 -6.52 -13.52 -7.49
N HIS A 153 -5.81 -14.64 -7.72
CA HIS A 153 -6.32 -15.75 -8.55
C HIS A 153 -7.63 -16.31 -8.02
N LYS A 154 -7.70 -16.61 -6.71
CA LYS A 154 -8.94 -17.10 -6.09
C LYS A 154 -10.12 -16.14 -6.26
N LEU A 155 -9.87 -14.84 -6.23
CA LEU A 155 -10.91 -13.82 -6.42
C LEU A 155 -11.33 -13.72 -7.90
N ALA A 156 -10.36 -13.74 -8.82
CA ALA A 156 -10.62 -13.70 -10.25
C ALA A 156 -11.42 -14.93 -10.73
N ASP A 157 -11.07 -16.13 -10.25
CA ASP A 157 -11.80 -17.37 -10.54
C ASP A 157 -13.27 -17.32 -10.06
N ASN A 158 -13.56 -16.51 -9.04
CA ASN A 158 -14.89 -16.24 -8.53
C ASN A 158 -15.55 -15.00 -9.16
N SER A 159 -15.05 -14.52 -10.30
CA SER A 159 -15.58 -13.37 -11.05
C SER A 159 -15.61 -12.05 -10.23
N ARG A 160 -14.62 -11.85 -9.35
CA ARG A 160 -14.51 -10.67 -8.49
C ARG A 160 -13.48 -9.65 -8.98
N CYS A 161 -13.18 -9.66 -10.29
CA CYS A 161 -12.27 -8.69 -10.92
C CYS A 161 -12.80 -7.25 -10.80
N ALA A 162 -11.88 -6.31 -10.66
CA ALA A 162 -12.14 -4.92 -10.35
C ALA A 162 -12.02 -3.99 -11.57
N ASP A 163 -12.89 -2.99 -11.62
CA ASP A 163 -12.75 -1.82 -12.51
C ASP A 163 -11.76 -0.81 -11.91
N LEU A 164 -11.74 -0.73 -10.56
CA LEU A 164 -10.78 0.09 -9.80
C LEU A 164 -10.21 -0.71 -8.63
N ILE A 165 -8.88 -0.76 -8.52
CA ILE A 165 -8.20 -1.20 -7.31
C ILE A 165 -7.47 -0.02 -6.68
N VAL A 166 -7.69 0.21 -5.38
CA VAL A 166 -7.07 1.29 -4.62
C VAL A 166 -6.10 0.72 -3.60
N ALA A 167 -4.91 1.30 -3.49
CA ALA A 167 -3.89 0.94 -2.51
C ALA A 167 -3.19 2.20 -1.96
N ASN A 168 -3.73 2.75 -0.89
CA ASN A 168 -3.20 3.96 -0.27
C ASN A 168 -2.28 3.60 0.90
N ASN A 169 -1.04 4.12 0.86
CA ASN A 169 -0.03 3.95 1.91
C ASN A 169 0.24 2.49 2.30
N VAL A 170 0.13 1.56 1.36
CA VAL A 170 0.41 0.14 1.58
C VAL A 170 1.64 -0.35 0.82
N LEU A 171 1.94 0.21 -0.36
CA LEU A 171 3.02 -0.29 -1.22
C LEU A 171 4.40 -0.26 -0.52
N GLY A 172 4.63 0.71 0.37
CA GLY A 172 5.83 0.78 1.21
C GLY A 172 5.93 -0.32 2.27
N HIS A 173 4.80 -0.89 2.67
CA HIS A 173 4.69 -1.93 3.71
C HIS A 173 4.72 -3.37 3.16
N VAL A 174 4.94 -3.54 1.86
CA VAL A 174 4.89 -4.85 1.22
C VAL A 174 6.29 -5.45 1.12
N PRO A 175 6.55 -6.62 1.73
CA PRO A 175 7.86 -7.27 1.65
C PRO A 175 8.15 -7.87 0.27
N ASP A 176 7.17 -8.44 -0.44
CA ASP A 176 7.30 -8.93 -1.81
C ASP A 176 6.47 -8.10 -2.79
N LEU A 177 7.10 -7.07 -3.35
CA LEU A 177 6.48 -6.15 -4.30
C LEU A 177 6.04 -6.84 -5.60
N ASN A 178 6.75 -7.88 -6.03
CA ASN A 178 6.45 -8.53 -7.30
C ASN A 178 5.20 -9.41 -7.18
N ASP A 179 5.09 -10.23 -6.14
CA ASP A 179 3.89 -11.02 -5.85
C ASP A 179 2.66 -10.12 -5.65
N PHE A 180 2.84 -9.02 -4.93
CA PHE A 180 1.79 -8.02 -4.71
C PHE A 180 1.26 -7.43 -6.02
N LEU A 181 2.14 -6.99 -6.92
CA LEU A 181 1.75 -6.40 -8.20
C LEU A 181 1.23 -7.43 -9.21
N GLU A 182 1.69 -8.67 -9.18
CA GLU A 182 1.09 -9.78 -9.93
C GLU A 182 -0.37 -9.98 -9.51
N GLY A 183 -0.65 -9.82 -8.20
CA GLY A 183 -2.03 -9.81 -7.71
C GLY A 183 -2.88 -8.71 -8.32
N PHE A 184 -2.35 -7.49 -8.47
CA PHE A 184 -3.06 -6.38 -9.14
C PHE A 184 -3.31 -6.68 -10.61
N PHE A 185 -2.29 -7.15 -11.34
CA PHE A 185 -2.44 -7.54 -12.74
C PHE A 185 -3.53 -8.59 -12.93
N THR A 186 -3.59 -9.57 -12.04
CA THR A 186 -4.57 -10.68 -12.08
C THR A 186 -6.00 -10.20 -11.75
N LEU A 187 -6.15 -9.31 -10.78
CA LEU A 187 -7.46 -8.91 -10.27
C LEU A 187 -8.09 -7.76 -11.05
N LEU A 188 -7.31 -6.97 -11.79
CA LEU A 188 -7.83 -5.93 -12.67
C LEU A 188 -8.55 -6.51 -13.87
N LYS A 189 -9.73 -5.97 -14.19
CA LYS A 189 -10.35 -6.16 -15.51
C LYS A 189 -9.46 -5.59 -16.62
N ASP A 190 -9.70 -5.95 -17.85
CA ASP A 190 -8.91 -5.52 -19.02
C ASP A 190 -8.80 -3.98 -19.13
N SER A 191 -9.88 -3.26 -18.91
CA SER A 191 -9.92 -1.80 -18.89
C SER A 191 -9.79 -1.21 -17.48
N GLY A 192 -9.50 -2.04 -16.48
CA GLY A 192 -9.40 -1.63 -15.09
C GLY A 192 -8.22 -0.72 -14.81
N VAL A 193 -8.37 0.10 -13.79
CA VAL A 193 -7.34 1.03 -13.31
C VAL A 193 -6.97 0.70 -11.87
N ALA A 194 -5.70 0.77 -11.54
CA ALA A 194 -5.25 0.77 -10.16
C ALA A 194 -4.68 2.15 -9.78
N THR A 195 -4.94 2.58 -8.55
CA THR A 195 -4.31 3.78 -7.99
C THR A 195 -3.51 3.42 -6.74
N PHE A 196 -2.33 4.01 -6.65
CA PHE A 196 -1.45 3.85 -5.49
C PHE A 196 -1.08 5.22 -4.95
N GLU A 197 -1.28 5.43 -3.67
CA GLU A 197 -0.80 6.61 -2.96
C GLU A 197 0.31 6.18 -1.99
N PHE A 198 1.44 6.93 -2.00
CA PHE A 198 2.57 6.65 -1.13
C PHE A 198 3.42 7.91 -0.88
N PRO A 199 4.07 8.03 0.30
CA PRO A 199 5.02 9.09 0.58
C PRO A 199 6.15 9.11 -0.44
N HIS A 200 6.45 10.29 -1.01
CA HIS A 200 7.45 10.42 -2.06
C HIS A 200 8.85 10.52 -1.48
N PHE A 201 9.71 9.56 -1.79
CA PHE A 201 11.09 9.47 -1.28
C PHE A 201 11.90 10.77 -1.46
N ILE A 202 11.71 11.51 -2.55
CA ILE A 202 12.41 12.78 -2.77
C ILE A 202 12.06 13.81 -1.69
N ASN A 203 10.78 13.89 -1.29
CA ASN A 203 10.37 14.77 -0.20
C ASN A 203 10.99 14.35 1.13
N LEU A 204 11.12 13.05 1.38
CA LEU A 204 11.82 12.53 2.57
C LEU A 204 13.26 13.05 2.62
N VAL A 205 13.97 13.01 1.51
CA VAL A 205 15.36 13.50 1.42
C VAL A 205 15.43 15.01 1.55
N GLU A 206 14.66 15.75 0.74
CA GLU A 206 14.69 17.22 0.70
C GLU A 206 14.25 17.89 2.01
N LYS A 207 13.28 17.29 2.70
CA LYS A 207 12.72 17.80 3.96
C LYS A 207 13.27 17.12 5.21
N VAL A 208 14.25 16.20 5.05
CA VAL A 208 14.90 15.46 6.14
C VAL A 208 13.88 14.75 7.04
N GLN A 209 12.91 14.06 6.44
CA GLN A 209 11.83 13.35 7.13
C GLN A 209 12.30 11.95 7.59
N PHE A 210 13.40 11.88 8.35
CA PHE A 210 13.99 10.60 8.78
C PHE A 210 13.13 9.85 9.81
N ASP A 211 12.23 10.53 10.48
CA ASP A 211 11.23 9.99 11.40
C ASP A 211 10.24 9.03 10.74
N THR A 212 10.13 9.08 9.40
CA THR A 212 9.35 8.10 8.63
C THR A 212 10.11 6.80 8.33
N ILE A 213 11.37 6.70 8.77
CA ILE A 213 12.19 5.49 8.62
C ILE A 213 12.00 4.61 9.84
N TYR A 214 11.29 3.48 9.66
CA TYR A 214 11.03 2.46 10.66
C TYR A 214 10.72 1.11 10.01
N HIS A 215 10.68 0.04 10.81
CA HIS A 215 10.71 -1.35 10.31
C HIS A 215 9.50 -1.76 9.47
N GLU A 216 8.33 -1.14 9.68
CA GLU A 216 7.15 -1.40 8.86
C GLU A 216 7.27 -0.85 7.42
N HIS A 217 8.14 0.15 7.21
CA HIS A 217 8.43 0.69 5.89
C HIS A 217 9.55 -0.09 5.21
N TYR A 218 9.18 -1.17 4.53
CA TYR A 218 10.14 -1.98 3.77
C TYR A 218 10.72 -1.23 2.56
N SER A 219 9.99 -0.27 2.00
CA SER A 219 10.36 0.43 0.77
C SER A 219 10.05 1.93 0.84
N TYR A 220 11.01 2.74 0.38
CA TYR A 220 10.88 4.18 0.21
C TYR A 220 10.84 4.49 -1.28
N LEU A 221 9.72 5.01 -1.76
CA LEU A 221 9.33 4.96 -3.15
C LEU A 221 9.56 6.30 -3.87
N SER A 222 10.41 6.29 -4.89
CA SER A 222 10.52 7.36 -5.88
C SER A 222 9.76 6.97 -7.15
N LEU A 223 9.36 7.95 -7.97
CA LEU A 223 8.70 7.66 -9.25
C LEU A 223 9.57 6.79 -10.16
N THR A 224 10.89 7.04 -10.18
CA THR A 224 11.86 6.24 -10.96
C THR A 224 11.86 4.77 -10.56
N ALA A 225 11.92 4.49 -9.26
CA ALA A 225 11.90 3.11 -8.76
C ALA A 225 10.56 2.43 -9.05
N VAL A 226 9.45 3.13 -8.78
CA VAL A 226 8.10 2.62 -8.98
C VAL A 226 7.83 2.33 -10.46
N GLN A 227 8.23 3.21 -11.38
CA GLN A 227 8.11 2.97 -12.83
C GLN A 227 8.84 1.69 -13.26
N SER A 228 10.06 1.45 -12.75
CA SER A 228 10.81 0.23 -13.01
C SER A 228 10.08 -1.01 -12.48
N ILE A 229 9.56 -0.94 -11.26
CA ILE A 229 8.85 -2.03 -10.59
C ILE A 229 7.56 -2.40 -11.35
N PHE A 230 6.74 -1.41 -11.67
CA PHE A 230 5.45 -1.65 -12.36
C PHE A 230 5.65 -2.22 -13.76
N ARG A 231 6.59 -1.65 -14.53
CA ARG A 231 6.91 -2.14 -15.88
C ARG A 231 7.36 -3.60 -15.89
N THR A 232 8.15 -4.03 -14.90
CA THR A 232 8.61 -5.42 -14.77
C THR A 232 7.44 -6.37 -14.43
N ASN A 233 6.38 -5.85 -13.79
CA ASN A 233 5.19 -6.60 -13.42
C ASN A 233 4.01 -6.36 -14.40
N ASN A 234 4.30 -6.09 -15.67
CA ASN A 234 3.32 -5.95 -16.74
C ASN A 234 2.26 -4.86 -16.52
N MET A 235 2.64 -3.80 -15.82
CA MET A 235 1.76 -2.67 -15.55
C MET A 235 2.40 -1.36 -16.02
N THR A 236 1.59 -0.42 -16.48
CA THR A 236 2.02 0.88 -16.99
C THR A 236 1.42 2.01 -16.18
N ILE A 237 2.27 2.93 -15.70
CA ILE A 237 1.84 4.19 -15.09
C ILE A 237 1.48 5.15 -16.22
N PHE A 238 0.24 5.62 -16.28
CA PHE A 238 -0.22 6.56 -17.31
C PHE A 238 -0.48 7.97 -16.78
N ASP A 239 -0.56 8.15 -15.45
CA ASP A 239 -0.71 9.48 -14.84
C ASP A 239 -0.14 9.53 -13.43
N VAL A 240 0.26 10.72 -12.97
CA VAL A 240 0.89 10.95 -11.66
C VAL A 240 0.42 12.29 -11.07
N GLU A 241 -0.03 12.27 -9.83
CA GLU A 241 -0.38 13.47 -9.05
C GLU A 241 0.56 13.65 -7.87
N LYS A 242 0.96 14.90 -7.59
CA LYS A 242 1.59 15.28 -6.32
C LYS A 242 0.52 15.69 -5.33
N ILE A 243 0.54 15.11 -4.15
CA ILE A 243 -0.41 15.37 -3.07
C ILE A 243 0.31 15.71 -1.76
N PRO A 244 -0.27 16.59 -0.93
CA PRO A 244 0.43 17.13 0.26
C PRO A 244 0.42 16.19 1.47
N THR A 245 -0.31 15.07 1.42
CA THR A 245 -0.43 14.11 2.53
C THR A 245 0.90 13.50 2.91
N HIS A 246 1.06 13.11 4.17
CA HIS A 246 2.25 12.40 4.70
C HIS A 246 3.59 13.07 4.34
N GLY A 247 3.66 14.40 4.47
CA GLY A 247 4.88 15.16 4.16
C GLY A 247 5.12 15.42 2.67
N GLY A 248 4.22 14.94 1.81
CA GLY A 248 4.22 15.02 0.36
C GLY A 248 4.31 13.65 -0.28
N SER A 249 3.22 13.24 -0.91
CA SER A 249 3.04 11.93 -1.54
C SER A 249 2.91 12.04 -3.06
N LEU A 250 3.03 10.90 -3.72
CA LEU A 250 2.56 10.71 -5.09
C LEU A 250 1.32 9.82 -5.08
N ARG A 251 0.37 10.13 -5.98
CA ARG A 251 -0.63 9.20 -6.44
C ARG A 251 -0.33 8.86 -7.88
N ILE A 252 -0.19 7.59 -8.18
CA ILE A 252 0.00 7.09 -9.53
C ILE A 252 -1.26 6.37 -10.00
N TYR A 253 -1.54 6.49 -11.30
CA TYR A 253 -2.63 5.81 -12.00
C TYR A 253 -2.02 4.78 -12.92
N VAL A 254 -2.46 3.55 -12.81
CA VAL A 254 -1.82 2.39 -13.41
C VAL A 254 -2.84 1.55 -14.15
N GLN A 255 -2.45 1.00 -15.28
CA GLN A 255 -3.23 0.06 -16.09
C GLN A 255 -2.39 -1.17 -16.41
N ARG A 256 -3.03 -2.24 -16.85
CA ARG A 256 -2.35 -3.38 -17.47
C ARG A 256 -1.69 -2.92 -18.77
N ASN A 257 -0.52 -3.47 -19.10
CA ASN A 257 0.20 -3.08 -20.32
C ASN A 257 -0.27 -3.86 -21.58
N ASP A 258 -1.02 -4.94 -21.39
CA ASP A 258 -1.54 -5.78 -22.46
C ASP A 258 -2.93 -5.34 -22.99
N THR A 259 -3.76 -4.74 -22.11
CA THR A 259 -5.16 -4.41 -22.42
C THR A 259 -5.54 -2.97 -22.09
N GLY A 260 -4.76 -2.28 -21.26
CA GLY A 260 -5.02 -0.90 -20.85
C GLY A 260 -4.94 0.07 -22.04
N ASN A 261 -5.90 0.97 -22.15
CA ASN A 261 -6.09 1.88 -23.27
C ASN A 261 -5.99 3.38 -22.93
N ASN A 262 -5.64 3.72 -21.69
CA ASN A 262 -5.38 5.11 -21.34
C ASN A 262 -4.09 5.61 -22.03
N PRO A 263 -4.07 6.84 -22.57
CA PRO A 263 -2.86 7.41 -23.15
C PRO A 263 -1.76 7.57 -22.09
N ILE A 264 -0.52 7.31 -22.49
CA ILE A 264 0.68 7.38 -21.63
C ILE A 264 1.37 8.73 -21.82
#